data_15786a5a171556cbcdbce837f65a337b
#
_entry.id   15786a5a171556cbcdbce837f65a337b
#
_cell.length_a   1.000
_cell.length_b   1.000
_cell.length_c   1.000
_cell.angle_alpha   90.00
_cell.angle_beta   90.00
_cell.angle_gamma   90.00
#
_symmetry.space_group_name_H-M   'P 1'
#
loop_
_entity.id
_entity.type
_entity.pdbx_description
1 polymer ?
#
loop_
_entity_poly.entity_id
_entity_poly.type
_entity_poly.pdbx_seq_one_letter_code
_entity_poly.pdbx_strand_id
1 'polypeptide(L)'
;ALGYEEPTPIQREAIPPLLEGRDLLGQAATGTGKTAAFALPLLQRIAHGPRQRPTALVLVPTRELAVQVSEAVQRYGKELRIGVLALYGGQAMGPQLQALRRGVEVIVATPGRALDHLRRKTLKLADLQVVVLDEADEMLDMGSADDHDAILKQTPASKQTALCSATMPPRIASIARRHLKNPVDVTIAREPVKAGAAPRVQQTAYVVARQHKVSALARVLDIATPKSALVFCRTRLEVDEVTAALNGRGYRAEAIHGGMSQVQRDRVMQAFRSGQTELLVATDVAARGL
;
A
#
# COMPACT_ATOMS: atom_id res chain seq x y z
N ALA A 1 8.61 -6.53 -23.07
CA ALA A 1 7.33 -7.06 -22.56
C ALA A 1 7.48 -7.29 -21.06
N LEU A 2 6.47 -6.92 -20.25
CA LEU A 2 6.49 -7.05 -18.79
C LEU A 2 5.95 -8.41 -18.28
N GLY A 3 5.68 -9.37 -19.20
CA GLY A 3 5.21 -10.71 -18.88
C GLY A 3 3.73 -10.81 -18.52
N TYR A 4 2.92 -9.79 -18.85
CA TYR A 4 1.47 -9.88 -18.73
C TYR A 4 0.91 -10.59 -19.98
N GLU A 5 0.17 -11.69 -19.77
CA GLU A 5 -0.45 -12.46 -20.86
C GLU A 5 -1.92 -12.06 -21.03
N GLU A 6 -2.65 -11.97 -19.92
CA GLU A 6 -4.06 -11.58 -19.92
C GLU A 6 -4.36 -10.54 -18.84
N PRO A 7 -5.29 -9.59 -19.09
CA PRO A 7 -5.72 -8.65 -18.06
C PRO A 7 -6.56 -9.37 -16.98
N THR A 8 -6.29 -9.04 -15.73
CA THR A 8 -7.13 -9.49 -14.62
C THR A 8 -8.53 -8.85 -14.70
N PRO A 9 -9.56 -9.40 -14.01
CA PRO A 9 -10.91 -8.82 -14.03
C PRO A 9 -10.94 -7.32 -13.71
N ILE A 10 -10.23 -6.88 -12.67
CA ILE A 10 -10.18 -5.44 -12.31
C ILE A 10 -9.50 -4.60 -13.40
N GLN A 11 -8.46 -5.12 -14.07
CA GLN A 11 -7.79 -4.42 -15.16
C GLN A 11 -8.71 -4.30 -16.37
N ARG A 12 -9.43 -5.35 -16.71
CA ARG A 12 -10.36 -5.37 -17.86
C ARG A 12 -11.46 -4.33 -17.73
N GLU A 13 -12.00 -4.15 -16.52
CA GLU A 13 -13.10 -3.24 -16.27
C GLU A 13 -12.65 -1.81 -15.93
N ALA A 14 -11.49 -1.64 -15.26
CA ALA A 14 -11.06 -0.33 -14.81
C ALA A 14 -10.22 0.44 -15.85
N ILE A 15 -9.42 -0.24 -16.68
CA ILE A 15 -8.52 0.44 -17.63
C ILE A 15 -9.29 1.26 -18.67
N PRO A 16 -10.34 0.74 -19.36
CA PRO A 16 -11.02 1.51 -20.38
C PRO A 16 -11.60 2.83 -19.88
N PRO A 17 -12.43 2.88 -18.81
CA PRO A 17 -12.98 4.15 -18.35
C PRO A 17 -11.91 5.13 -17.84
N LEU A 18 -10.80 4.63 -17.26
CA LEU A 18 -9.69 5.50 -16.88
C LEU A 18 -8.97 6.11 -18.08
N LEU A 19 -8.83 5.39 -19.19
CA LEU A 19 -8.30 5.92 -20.45
C LEU A 19 -9.22 6.96 -21.08
N GLU A 20 -10.54 6.83 -20.93
CA GLU A 20 -11.54 7.80 -21.34
C GLU A 20 -11.53 9.07 -20.45
N GLY A 21 -10.76 9.09 -19.37
CA GLY A 21 -10.66 10.22 -18.45
C GLY A 21 -11.78 10.28 -17.42
N ARG A 22 -12.58 9.23 -17.27
CA ARG A 22 -13.64 9.13 -16.26
C ARG A 22 -13.05 8.83 -14.86
N ASP A 23 -13.71 9.30 -13.84
CA ASP A 23 -13.39 8.92 -12.46
C ASP A 23 -13.79 7.45 -12.22
N LEU A 24 -13.08 6.78 -11.32
CA LEU A 24 -13.29 5.37 -11.01
C LEU A 24 -13.47 5.14 -9.51
N LEU A 25 -14.47 4.36 -9.14
CA LEU A 25 -14.60 3.75 -7.82
C LEU A 25 -14.40 2.24 -7.97
N GLY A 26 -13.20 1.76 -7.63
CA GLY A 26 -12.80 0.36 -7.80
C GLY A 26 -12.82 -0.41 -6.49
N GLN A 27 -13.67 -1.43 -6.39
CA GLN A 27 -13.67 -2.35 -5.25
C GLN A 27 -13.14 -3.72 -5.68
N ALA A 28 -11.95 -4.09 -5.18
CA ALA A 28 -11.33 -5.39 -5.44
C ALA A 28 -10.35 -5.75 -4.32
N ALA A 29 -10.20 -7.04 -4.02
CA ALA A 29 -9.27 -7.54 -3.02
C ALA A 29 -7.80 -7.16 -3.34
N THR A 30 -6.93 -7.18 -2.34
CA THR A 30 -5.47 -7.07 -2.53
C THR A 30 -4.96 -8.22 -3.41
N GLY A 31 -3.92 -7.96 -4.20
CA GLY A 31 -3.35 -8.97 -5.10
C GLY A 31 -4.11 -9.22 -6.41
N THR A 32 -5.21 -8.52 -6.69
CA THR A 32 -6.00 -8.67 -7.93
C THR A 32 -5.44 -7.89 -9.13
N GLY A 33 -4.33 -7.14 -8.96
CA GLY A 33 -3.72 -6.36 -10.03
C GLY A 33 -4.20 -4.91 -10.12
N LYS A 34 -4.77 -4.33 -9.06
CA LYS A 34 -5.20 -2.93 -8.99
C LYS A 34 -4.12 -1.93 -9.38
N THR A 35 -2.87 -2.17 -8.94
CA THR A 35 -1.76 -1.26 -9.24
C THR A 35 -1.57 -1.07 -10.75
N ALA A 36 -1.56 -2.13 -11.54
CA ALA A 36 -1.48 -2.00 -13.01
C ALA A 36 -2.76 -1.39 -13.60
N ALA A 37 -3.94 -1.69 -13.01
CA ALA A 37 -5.22 -1.17 -13.48
C ALA A 37 -5.27 0.37 -13.46
N PHE A 38 -4.71 1.03 -12.44
CA PHE A 38 -4.65 2.50 -12.40
C PHE A 38 -3.35 3.07 -12.97
N ALA A 39 -2.21 2.40 -12.78
CA ALA A 39 -0.91 2.96 -13.17
C ALA A 39 -0.72 3.06 -14.69
N LEU A 40 -1.21 2.10 -15.46
CA LEU A 40 -1.09 2.12 -16.92
C LEU A 40 -1.86 3.29 -17.54
N PRO A 41 -3.17 3.50 -17.25
CA PRO A 41 -3.90 4.67 -17.73
C PRO A 41 -3.33 6.00 -17.23
N LEU A 42 -2.90 6.05 -15.95
CA LEU A 42 -2.25 7.23 -15.37
C LEU A 42 -1.02 7.62 -16.19
N LEU A 43 -0.12 6.68 -16.44
CA LEU A 43 1.10 6.91 -17.22
C LEU A 43 0.80 7.36 -18.65
N GLN A 44 -0.17 6.74 -19.31
CA GLN A 44 -0.59 7.13 -20.65
C GLN A 44 -1.13 8.55 -20.68
N ARG A 45 -1.94 8.94 -19.70
CA ARG A 45 -2.52 10.27 -19.58
C ARG A 45 -1.46 11.37 -19.42
N ILE A 46 -0.43 11.13 -18.61
CA ILE A 46 0.62 12.12 -18.34
C ILE A 46 1.81 12.05 -19.31
N ALA A 47 1.83 11.07 -20.22
CA ALA A 47 2.97 10.81 -21.10
C ALA A 47 3.39 12.04 -21.94
N HIS A 48 2.43 12.86 -22.36
CA HIS A 48 2.64 14.07 -23.17
C HIS A 48 2.43 15.36 -22.38
N GLY A 49 2.29 15.26 -21.05
CA GLY A 49 2.05 16.39 -20.14
C GLY A 49 3.33 17.19 -19.81
N PRO A 50 3.17 18.18 -18.91
CA PRO A 50 4.29 18.95 -18.40
C PRO A 50 5.34 18.06 -17.74
N ARG A 51 6.61 18.37 -17.95
CA ARG A 51 7.74 17.65 -17.36
C ARG A 51 8.30 18.37 -16.13
N GLN A 52 8.98 17.61 -15.27
CA GLN A 52 9.67 18.10 -14.09
C GLN A 52 8.74 18.79 -13.06
N ARG A 53 7.46 18.41 -13.07
CA ARG A 53 6.48 18.86 -12.07
C ARG A 53 5.46 17.75 -11.80
N PRO A 54 4.90 17.67 -10.59
CA PRO A 54 3.90 16.65 -10.27
C PRO A 54 2.64 16.81 -11.10
N THR A 55 2.33 15.81 -11.92
CA THR A 55 1.11 15.71 -12.72
C THR A 55 0.23 14.55 -12.28
N ALA A 56 0.77 13.62 -11.48
CA ALA A 56 0.02 12.54 -10.86
C ALA A 56 0.40 12.35 -9.39
N LEU A 57 -0.60 12.07 -8.56
CA LEU A 57 -0.46 11.75 -7.15
C LEU A 57 -1.16 10.43 -6.85
N VAL A 58 -0.44 9.50 -6.23
CA VAL A 58 -0.99 8.25 -5.69
C VAL A 58 -0.83 8.30 -4.17
N LEU A 59 -1.94 8.26 -3.44
CA LEU A 59 -1.95 8.16 -1.99
C LEU A 59 -2.11 6.70 -1.57
N VAL A 60 -1.28 6.26 -0.63
CA VAL A 60 -1.23 4.89 -0.12
C VAL A 60 -1.06 4.88 1.41
N PRO A 61 -1.56 3.85 2.13
CA PRO A 61 -1.57 3.84 3.59
C PRO A 61 -0.18 3.73 4.23
N THR A 62 0.72 2.97 3.61
CA THR A 62 1.99 2.59 4.25
C THR A 62 3.20 2.99 3.44
N ARG A 63 4.35 3.03 4.11
CA ARG A 63 5.66 3.32 3.50
C ARG A 63 6.06 2.22 2.53
N GLU A 64 5.84 0.99 2.94
CA GLU A 64 6.14 -0.22 2.17
C GLU A 64 5.36 -0.22 0.85
N LEU A 65 4.06 0.10 0.91
CA LEU A 65 3.23 0.22 -0.28
C LEU A 65 3.65 1.41 -1.16
N ALA A 66 4.08 2.54 -0.56
CA ALA A 66 4.60 3.67 -1.33
C ALA A 66 5.82 3.29 -2.16
N VAL A 67 6.73 2.49 -1.59
CA VAL A 67 7.90 1.97 -2.31
C VAL A 67 7.46 1.00 -3.41
N GLN A 68 6.63 0.00 -3.09
CA GLN A 68 6.16 -1.01 -4.05
C GLN A 68 5.42 -0.39 -5.24
N VAL A 69 4.51 0.54 -4.98
CA VAL A 69 3.77 1.23 -6.04
C VAL A 69 4.70 2.13 -6.86
N SER A 70 5.65 2.83 -6.23
CA SER A 70 6.63 3.65 -6.95
C SER A 70 7.48 2.81 -7.91
N GLU A 71 7.99 1.66 -7.44
CA GLU A 71 8.78 0.73 -8.25
C GLU A 71 7.95 0.16 -9.41
N ALA A 72 6.69 -0.17 -9.16
CA ALA A 72 5.78 -0.65 -10.20
C ALA A 72 5.52 0.42 -11.26
N VAL A 73 5.17 1.65 -10.84
CA VAL A 73 4.95 2.78 -11.76
C VAL A 73 6.21 3.13 -12.54
N GLN A 74 7.38 3.13 -11.89
CA GLN A 74 8.66 3.38 -12.55
C GLN A 74 8.97 2.32 -13.60
N ARG A 75 8.73 1.03 -13.29
CA ARG A 75 8.91 -0.07 -14.22
C ARG A 75 7.97 0.04 -15.43
N TYR A 76 6.69 0.39 -15.20
CA TYR A 76 5.72 0.59 -16.30
C TYR A 76 6.03 1.81 -17.16
N GLY A 77 6.50 2.89 -16.53
CA GLY A 77 6.81 4.16 -17.18
C GLY A 77 8.24 4.28 -17.73
N LYS A 78 9.05 3.22 -17.68
CA LYS A 78 10.47 3.25 -18.04
C LYS A 78 10.73 3.86 -19.43
N GLU A 79 10.01 3.40 -20.43
CA GLU A 79 10.15 3.88 -21.82
C GLU A 79 9.64 5.32 -22.03
N LEU A 80 8.75 5.77 -21.15
CA LEU A 80 8.21 7.13 -21.17
C LEU A 80 9.14 8.13 -20.47
N ARG A 81 10.20 7.68 -19.82
CA ARG A 81 11.14 8.50 -19.03
C ARG A 81 10.45 9.38 -17.97
N ILE A 82 9.41 8.84 -17.33
CA ILE A 82 8.64 9.52 -16.30
C ILE A 82 9.36 9.36 -14.97
N GLY A 83 9.61 10.48 -14.28
CA GLY A 83 10.17 10.50 -12.95
C GLY A 83 9.12 10.14 -11.88
N VAL A 84 9.45 9.22 -11.00
CA VAL A 84 8.58 8.76 -9.90
C VAL A 84 9.30 8.97 -8.58
N LEU A 85 8.60 9.52 -7.59
CA LEU A 85 9.13 9.75 -6.25
C LEU A 85 8.20 9.20 -5.18
N ALA A 86 8.74 8.35 -4.31
CA ALA A 86 8.06 7.93 -3.09
C ALA A 86 8.26 8.96 -1.97
N LEU A 87 7.16 9.44 -1.36
CA LEU A 87 7.14 10.36 -0.22
C LEU A 87 6.50 9.70 0.98
N TYR A 88 7.31 9.34 1.99
CA TYR A 88 6.80 8.71 3.21
C TYR A 88 7.59 9.13 4.45
N GLY A 89 6.96 9.00 5.60
CA GLY A 89 7.54 9.37 6.88
C GLY A 89 8.68 8.43 7.32
N GLY A 90 9.53 8.89 8.25
CA GLY A 90 10.65 8.10 8.78
C GLY A 90 11.92 8.16 7.94
N GLN A 91 11.87 8.74 6.75
CA GLN A 91 13.06 9.15 5.98
C GLN A 91 13.44 10.61 6.25
N ALA A 92 14.72 10.93 6.05
CA ALA A 92 15.19 12.30 6.09
C ALA A 92 14.49 13.15 5.00
N MET A 93 14.13 14.38 5.35
CA MET A 93 13.45 15.31 4.46
C MET A 93 14.33 15.76 3.28
N GLY A 94 15.65 15.88 3.51
CA GLY A 94 16.61 16.43 2.53
C GLY A 94 16.59 15.72 1.17
N PRO A 95 16.75 14.39 1.10
CA PRO A 95 16.70 13.67 -0.17
C PRO A 95 15.38 13.85 -0.93
N GLN A 96 14.23 13.88 -0.21
CA GLN A 96 12.92 14.10 -0.81
C GLN A 96 12.80 15.53 -1.38
N LEU A 97 13.27 16.53 -0.66
CA LEU A 97 13.35 17.91 -1.15
C LEU A 97 14.22 18.05 -2.39
N GLN A 98 15.37 17.37 -2.42
CA GLN A 98 16.27 17.40 -3.57
C GLN A 98 15.60 16.75 -4.80
N ALA A 99 14.91 15.63 -4.62
CA ALA A 99 14.19 14.98 -5.71
C ALA A 99 13.03 15.85 -6.24
N LEU A 100 12.24 16.47 -5.36
CA LEU A 100 11.19 17.40 -5.75
C LEU A 100 11.73 18.63 -6.51
N ARG A 101 12.90 19.14 -6.13
CA ARG A 101 13.55 20.27 -6.84
C ARG A 101 14.08 19.88 -8.21
N ARG A 102 14.55 18.64 -8.40
CA ARG A 102 14.95 18.12 -9.72
C ARG A 102 13.76 17.96 -10.67
N GLY A 103 12.58 17.84 -10.11
CA GLY A 103 11.34 17.62 -10.81
C GLY A 103 11.06 16.14 -11.03
N VAL A 104 9.81 15.78 -10.76
CA VAL A 104 9.25 14.43 -10.98
C VAL A 104 7.79 14.57 -11.37
N GLU A 105 7.28 13.66 -12.19
CA GLU A 105 5.92 13.70 -12.69
C GLU A 105 4.94 12.96 -11.78
N VAL A 106 5.37 11.84 -11.20
CA VAL A 106 4.51 11.00 -10.35
C VAL A 106 5.00 11.04 -8.91
N ILE A 107 4.10 11.37 -8.01
CA ILE A 107 4.31 11.26 -6.57
C ILE A 107 3.50 10.09 -6.04
N VAL A 108 4.15 9.16 -5.34
CA VAL A 108 3.48 8.13 -4.55
C VAL A 108 3.73 8.44 -3.09
N ALA A 109 2.69 8.70 -2.31
CA ALA A 109 2.87 9.27 -0.98
C ALA A 109 1.98 8.63 0.10
N THR A 110 2.51 8.58 1.33
CA THR A 110 1.66 8.44 2.50
C THR A 110 1.05 9.80 2.87
N PRO A 111 -0.23 9.86 3.31
CA PRO A 111 -0.95 11.12 3.53
C PRO A 111 -0.22 12.10 4.42
N GLY A 112 0.25 11.68 5.60
CA GLY A 112 0.94 12.55 6.54
C GLY A 112 2.21 13.20 5.96
N ARG A 113 3.01 12.48 5.15
CA ARG A 113 4.22 13.04 4.52
C ARG A 113 3.86 13.96 3.34
N ALA A 114 2.85 13.64 2.57
CA ALA A 114 2.35 14.54 1.52
C ALA A 114 1.90 15.87 2.14
N LEU A 115 1.13 15.81 3.23
CA LEU A 115 0.64 16.99 3.92
C LEU A 115 1.77 17.83 4.55
N ASP A 116 2.81 17.19 5.11
CA ASP A 116 4.01 17.89 5.61
C ASP A 116 4.72 18.69 4.49
N HIS A 117 4.91 18.08 3.32
CA HIS A 117 5.46 18.78 2.15
C HIS A 117 4.55 19.90 1.63
N LEU A 118 3.22 19.72 1.67
CA LEU A 118 2.25 20.77 1.28
C LEU A 118 2.30 21.96 2.24
N ARG A 119 2.30 21.71 3.56
CA ARG A 119 2.43 22.75 4.59
C ARG A 119 3.73 23.55 4.46
N ARG A 120 4.80 22.87 4.09
CA ARG A 120 6.12 23.48 3.81
C ARG A 120 6.21 24.14 2.43
N LYS A 121 5.15 24.06 1.61
CA LYS A 121 5.10 24.57 0.22
C LYS A 121 6.20 23.98 -0.68
N THR A 122 6.70 22.79 -0.36
CA THR A 122 7.75 22.10 -1.12
C THR A 122 7.15 21.11 -2.14
N LEU A 123 5.90 20.71 -1.98
CA LEU A 123 5.09 19.97 -2.95
C LEU A 123 4.02 20.92 -3.50
N LYS A 124 3.92 21.02 -4.81
CA LYS A 124 2.92 21.80 -5.51
C LYS A 124 2.02 20.87 -6.31
N LEU A 125 0.71 20.98 -6.15
CA LEU A 125 -0.28 20.10 -6.77
C LEU A 125 -1.15 20.80 -7.83
N ALA A 126 -0.79 22.03 -8.22
CA ALA A 126 -1.59 22.84 -9.15
C ALA A 126 -1.69 22.25 -10.57
N ASP A 127 -0.70 21.46 -10.98
CA ASP A 127 -0.62 20.84 -12.32
C ASP A 127 -1.10 19.39 -12.33
N LEU A 128 -1.70 18.89 -11.25
CA LEU A 128 -2.18 17.51 -11.17
C LEU A 128 -3.30 17.24 -12.18
N GLN A 129 -3.12 16.19 -12.96
CA GLN A 129 -4.08 15.65 -13.91
C GLN A 129 -4.79 14.41 -13.35
N VAL A 130 -4.09 13.61 -12.52
CA VAL A 130 -4.61 12.37 -11.97
C VAL A 130 -4.31 12.27 -10.48
N VAL A 131 -5.30 11.85 -9.70
CA VAL A 131 -5.16 11.44 -8.31
C VAL A 131 -5.68 10.02 -8.12
N VAL A 132 -4.92 9.18 -7.45
CA VAL A 132 -5.31 7.83 -7.07
C VAL A 132 -5.27 7.72 -5.54
N LEU A 133 -6.32 7.16 -4.98
CA LEU A 133 -6.38 6.72 -3.58
C LEU A 133 -6.36 5.20 -3.60
N ASP A 134 -5.24 4.57 -3.26
CA ASP A 134 -5.14 3.10 -3.22
C ASP A 134 -5.16 2.58 -1.79
N GLU A 135 -5.86 1.47 -1.56
CA GLU A 135 -6.17 0.94 -0.23
C GLU A 135 -6.82 1.99 0.69
N ALA A 136 -7.86 2.66 0.17
CA ALA A 136 -8.49 3.78 0.84
C ALA A 136 -9.11 3.40 2.20
N ASP A 137 -9.63 2.18 2.35
CA ASP A 137 -10.14 1.64 3.60
C ASP A 137 -9.03 1.54 4.68
N GLU A 138 -7.85 1.06 4.34
CA GLU A 138 -6.73 1.01 5.27
C GLU A 138 -6.25 2.40 5.69
N MET A 139 -6.23 3.35 4.75
CA MET A 139 -5.89 4.73 5.08
C MET A 139 -6.85 5.33 6.12
N LEU A 140 -8.15 5.01 6.04
CA LEU A 140 -9.14 5.47 7.02
C LEU A 140 -8.96 4.81 8.39
N ASP A 141 -8.69 3.51 8.41
CA ASP A 141 -8.45 2.77 9.65
C ASP A 141 -7.24 3.30 10.42
N MET A 142 -6.27 3.89 9.71
CA MET A 142 -5.11 4.56 10.30
C MET A 142 -5.41 5.98 10.80
N GLY A 143 -6.65 6.46 10.69
CA GLY A 143 -7.07 7.78 11.19
C GLY A 143 -6.70 8.96 10.30
N SER A 144 -6.34 8.74 9.04
CA SER A 144 -5.88 9.79 8.11
C SER A 144 -6.99 10.43 7.24
N ALA A 145 -8.26 10.29 7.63
CA ALA A 145 -9.38 10.82 6.85
C ALA A 145 -9.28 12.34 6.61
N ASP A 146 -8.93 13.10 7.65
CA ASP A 146 -8.78 14.56 7.57
C ASP A 146 -7.59 14.97 6.69
N ASP A 147 -6.52 14.18 6.70
CA ASP A 147 -5.35 14.41 5.87
C ASP A 147 -5.68 14.25 4.38
N HIS A 148 -6.51 13.24 4.02
CA HIS A 148 -6.96 13.06 2.63
C HIS A 148 -7.77 14.25 2.15
N ASP A 149 -8.75 14.68 2.92
CA ASP A 149 -9.57 15.84 2.59
C ASP A 149 -8.71 17.11 2.42
N ALA A 150 -7.74 17.32 3.31
CA ALA A 150 -6.82 18.45 3.26
C ALA A 150 -5.92 18.44 2.01
N ILE A 151 -5.47 17.26 1.58
CA ILE A 151 -4.68 17.09 0.37
C ILE A 151 -5.56 17.31 -0.87
N LEU A 152 -6.71 16.63 -0.95
CA LEU A 152 -7.60 16.67 -2.11
C LEU A 152 -8.16 18.06 -2.37
N LYS A 153 -8.39 18.86 -1.34
CA LYS A 153 -8.79 20.28 -1.46
C LYS A 153 -7.74 21.17 -2.15
N GLN A 154 -6.46 20.77 -2.15
CA GLN A 154 -5.37 21.49 -2.78
C GLN A 154 -5.09 21.03 -4.22
N THR A 155 -5.87 20.10 -4.73
CA THR A 155 -5.73 19.57 -6.10
C THR A 155 -6.71 20.25 -7.05
N PRO A 156 -6.39 20.38 -8.37
CA PRO A 156 -7.29 20.99 -9.35
C PRO A 156 -8.65 20.29 -9.41
N ALA A 157 -9.71 21.06 -9.60
CA ALA A 157 -11.05 20.51 -9.78
C ALA A 157 -11.18 19.68 -11.08
N SER A 158 -10.34 19.94 -12.07
CA SER A 158 -10.33 19.24 -13.38
C SER A 158 -9.62 17.88 -13.38
N LYS A 159 -8.94 17.52 -12.26
CA LYS A 159 -8.24 16.24 -12.17
C LYS A 159 -9.19 15.07 -12.34
N GLN A 160 -8.69 13.97 -12.89
CA GLN A 160 -9.30 12.65 -12.81
C GLN A 160 -8.99 12.01 -11.45
N THR A 161 -9.96 11.33 -10.84
CA THR A 161 -9.78 10.68 -9.55
C THR A 161 -10.13 9.19 -9.65
N ALA A 162 -9.23 8.32 -9.20
CA ALA A 162 -9.51 6.91 -9.00
C ALA A 162 -9.41 6.57 -7.51
N LEU A 163 -10.43 5.93 -6.96
CA LEU A 163 -10.43 5.40 -5.60
C LEU A 163 -10.49 3.89 -5.65
N CYS A 164 -9.47 3.24 -5.12
CA CYS A 164 -9.36 1.79 -5.02
C CYS A 164 -9.42 1.35 -3.55
N SER A 165 -10.26 0.35 -3.25
CA SER A 165 -10.46 -0.14 -1.90
C SER A 165 -10.81 -1.63 -1.93
N ALA A 166 -10.47 -2.38 -0.87
CA ALA A 166 -10.93 -3.75 -0.72
C ALA A 166 -12.35 -3.82 -0.15
N THR A 167 -12.70 -2.84 0.68
CA THR A 167 -14.01 -2.73 1.33
C THR A 167 -14.61 -1.34 1.09
N MET A 168 -15.94 -1.22 1.22
CA MET A 168 -16.66 0.03 0.98
C MET A 168 -17.47 0.47 2.21
N PRO A 169 -16.82 0.78 3.35
CA PRO A 169 -17.52 1.30 4.51
C PRO A 169 -18.12 2.68 4.23
N PRO A 170 -19.13 3.14 4.99
CA PRO A 170 -19.81 4.41 4.76
C PRO A 170 -18.89 5.63 4.66
N ARG A 171 -17.75 5.60 5.35
CA ARG A 171 -16.74 6.68 5.29
C ARG A 171 -16.07 6.74 3.92
N ILE A 172 -15.70 5.60 3.31
CA ILE A 172 -15.13 5.55 1.95
C ILE A 172 -16.17 6.05 0.94
N ALA A 173 -17.41 5.57 1.02
CA ALA A 173 -18.49 6.05 0.18
C ALA A 173 -18.72 7.57 0.29
N SER A 174 -18.52 8.15 1.49
CA SER A 174 -18.58 9.60 1.70
C SER A 174 -17.43 10.33 1.00
N ILE A 175 -16.20 9.82 1.07
CA ILE A 175 -15.04 10.40 0.35
C ILE A 175 -15.28 10.32 -1.15
N ALA A 176 -15.73 9.18 -1.66
CA ALA A 176 -16.05 9.00 -3.07
C ALA A 176 -17.07 10.05 -3.55
N ARG A 177 -18.19 10.22 -2.84
CA ARG A 177 -19.23 11.21 -3.18
C ARG A 177 -18.73 12.65 -3.19
N ARG A 178 -17.74 12.99 -2.33
CA ARG A 178 -17.21 14.38 -2.25
C ARG A 178 -16.16 14.69 -3.31
N HIS A 179 -15.38 13.70 -3.72
CA HIS A 179 -14.17 13.93 -4.51
C HIS A 179 -14.19 13.32 -5.90
N LEU A 180 -15.11 12.39 -6.20
CA LEU A 180 -15.27 11.79 -7.51
C LEU A 180 -16.45 12.42 -8.26
N LYS A 181 -16.32 12.53 -9.58
CA LYS A 181 -17.32 13.11 -10.48
C LYS A 181 -17.90 12.00 -11.38
N ASN A 182 -19.16 11.64 -11.14
CA ASN A 182 -19.85 10.60 -11.91
C ASN A 182 -18.93 9.37 -12.16
N PRO A 183 -18.38 8.76 -11.11
CA PRO A 183 -17.43 7.68 -11.26
C PRO A 183 -18.06 6.46 -11.91
N VAL A 184 -17.23 5.69 -12.59
CA VAL A 184 -17.58 4.31 -12.96
C VAL A 184 -17.36 3.44 -11.74
N ASP A 185 -18.39 2.71 -11.31
CA ASP A 185 -18.30 1.74 -10.24
C ASP A 185 -17.87 0.38 -10.82
N VAL A 186 -16.69 -0.08 -10.39
CA VAL A 186 -16.16 -1.40 -10.74
C VAL A 186 -16.03 -2.22 -9.47
N THR A 187 -16.84 -3.25 -9.33
CA THR A 187 -16.80 -4.16 -8.17
C THR A 187 -16.45 -5.56 -8.63
N ILE A 188 -15.27 -6.02 -8.28
CA ILE A 188 -14.86 -7.40 -8.52
C ILE A 188 -15.25 -8.23 -7.29
N ALA A 189 -16.32 -9.00 -7.44
CA ALA A 189 -16.74 -9.93 -6.40
C ALA A 189 -15.64 -10.96 -6.12
N ARG A 190 -15.46 -11.31 -4.85
CA ARG A 190 -14.69 -12.51 -4.52
C ARG A 190 -15.38 -13.70 -5.14
N GLU A 191 -14.66 -14.48 -5.95
CA GLU A 191 -15.22 -15.74 -6.47
C GLU A 191 -15.78 -16.55 -5.30
N PRO A 192 -17.06 -16.94 -5.34
CA PRO A 192 -17.59 -17.81 -4.31
C PRO A 192 -16.77 -19.10 -4.32
N VAL A 193 -16.32 -19.54 -3.16
CA VAL A 193 -15.65 -20.84 -3.01
C VAL A 193 -16.67 -21.88 -3.46
N LYS A 194 -16.36 -22.62 -4.53
CA LYS A 194 -17.25 -23.70 -5.03
C LYS A 194 -17.57 -24.60 -3.86
N ALA A 195 -18.83 -24.90 -3.66
CA ALA A 195 -19.25 -25.86 -2.62
C ALA A 195 -18.47 -27.18 -2.78
N GLY A 196 -17.75 -27.60 -1.72
CA GLY A 196 -16.90 -28.78 -1.73
C GLY A 196 -15.42 -28.54 -2.12
N ALA A 197 -15.01 -27.34 -2.52
CA ALA A 197 -13.59 -27.03 -2.71
C ALA A 197 -12.92 -26.84 -1.34
N ALA A 198 -11.71 -27.41 -1.19
CA ALA A 198 -10.91 -27.16 0.00
C ALA A 198 -10.64 -25.66 0.16
N PRO A 199 -10.75 -25.08 1.38
CA PRO A 199 -10.48 -23.68 1.59
C PRO A 199 -9.04 -23.36 1.16
N ARG A 200 -8.84 -22.27 0.40
CA ARG A 200 -7.50 -21.79 0.01
C ARG A 200 -6.65 -21.43 1.23
N VAL A 201 -7.29 -21.15 2.35
CA VAL A 201 -6.67 -20.82 3.65
C VAL A 201 -7.28 -21.73 4.71
N GLN A 202 -6.45 -22.52 5.36
CA GLN A 202 -6.86 -23.30 6.52
C GLN A 202 -6.76 -22.41 7.75
N GLN A 203 -7.86 -22.31 8.49
CA GLN A 203 -7.93 -21.51 9.73
C GLN A 203 -8.06 -22.46 10.93
N THR A 204 -7.22 -22.28 11.94
CA THR A 204 -7.24 -23.03 13.17
C THR A 204 -7.23 -22.08 14.37
N ALA A 205 -8.12 -22.29 15.32
CA ALA A 205 -8.17 -21.52 16.56
C ALA A 205 -7.71 -22.40 17.75
N TYR A 206 -6.79 -21.86 18.53
CA TYR A 206 -6.33 -22.50 19.78
C TYR A 206 -6.76 -21.68 20.98
N VAL A 207 -7.50 -22.30 21.90
CA VAL A 207 -7.87 -21.68 23.18
C VAL A 207 -6.76 -21.96 24.19
N VAL A 208 -6.01 -20.90 24.54
CA VAL A 208 -4.82 -21.01 25.39
C VAL A 208 -4.82 -19.93 26.46
N ALA A 209 -4.48 -20.27 27.70
CA ALA A 209 -4.26 -19.29 28.75
C ALA A 209 -3.11 -18.33 28.37
N ARG A 210 -3.25 -17.04 28.77
CA ARG A 210 -2.33 -15.98 28.37
C ARG A 210 -0.85 -16.33 28.62
N GLN A 211 -0.56 -16.90 29.77
CA GLN A 211 0.81 -17.30 30.18
C GLN A 211 1.42 -18.41 29.31
N HIS A 212 0.60 -19.17 28.60
CA HIS A 212 1.06 -20.28 27.75
C HIS A 212 1.07 -19.95 26.25
N LYS A 213 0.69 -18.73 25.83
CA LYS A 213 0.59 -18.37 24.41
C LYS A 213 1.90 -18.56 23.63
N VAL A 214 3.03 -18.11 24.20
CA VAL A 214 4.34 -18.24 23.54
C VAL A 214 4.76 -19.69 23.42
N SER A 215 4.49 -20.51 24.44
CA SER A 215 4.78 -21.95 24.41
C SER A 215 3.90 -22.70 23.41
N ALA A 216 2.62 -22.32 23.33
CA ALA A 216 1.70 -22.87 22.33
C ALA A 216 2.10 -22.46 20.90
N LEU A 217 2.50 -21.20 20.67
CA LEU A 217 3.01 -20.73 19.40
C LEU A 217 4.23 -21.54 18.96
N ALA A 218 5.23 -21.73 19.84
CA ALA A 218 6.40 -22.52 19.51
C ALA A 218 6.02 -23.96 19.11
N ARG A 219 5.09 -24.58 19.86
CA ARG A 219 4.62 -25.94 19.54
C ARG A 219 3.89 -26.01 18.19
N VAL A 220 3.10 -24.98 17.84
CA VAL A 220 2.49 -24.89 16.50
C VAL A 220 3.55 -24.76 15.41
N LEU A 221 4.57 -23.95 15.63
CA LEU A 221 5.68 -23.78 14.69
C LEU A 221 6.48 -25.07 14.50
N ASP A 222 6.75 -25.81 15.60
CA ASP A 222 7.44 -27.11 15.55
C ASP A 222 6.67 -28.16 14.74
N ILE A 223 5.33 -28.17 14.87
CA ILE A 223 4.47 -29.12 14.14
C ILE A 223 4.30 -28.70 12.69
N ALA A 224 4.04 -27.43 12.43
CA ALA A 224 3.74 -26.91 11.10
C ALA A 224 4.99 -26.74 10.23
N THR A 225 6.17 -26.57 10.84
CA THR A 225 7.47 -26.35 10.16
C THR A 225 7.37 -25.42 8.95
N PRO A 226 6.82 -24.20 9.11
CA PRO A 226 6.60 -23.30 7.99
C PRO A 226 7.94 -22.80 7.42
N LYS A 227 8.05 -22.67 6.11
CA LYS A 227 9.21 -22.03 5.46
C LYS A 227 9.36 -20.57 5.87
N SER A 228 8.24 -19.90 6.07
CA SER A 228 8.17 -18.53 6.59
C SER A 228 6.84 -18.35 7.33
N ALA A 229 6.84 -17.54 8.41
CA ALA A 229 5.62 -17.23 9.13
C ALA A 229 5.61 -15.77 9.62
N LEU A 230 4.39 -15.20 9.67
CA LEU A 230 4.12 -13.90 10.29
C LEU A 230 3.42 -14.13 11.63
N VAL A 231 3.93 -13.52 12.69
CA VAL A 231 3.36 -13.56 14.02
C VAL A 231 2.89 -12.16 14.38
N PHE A 232 1.57 -11.99 14.59
CA PHE A 232 0.99 -10.70 14.94
C PHE A 232 0.83 -10.56 16.44
N CYS A 233 1.34 -9.45 17.00
CA CYS A 233 1.21 -9.09 18.40
C CYS A 233 0.49 -7.74 18.53
N ARG A 234 -0.19 -7.54 19.67
CA ARG A 234 -0.98 -6.34 19.91
C ARG A 234 -0.13 -5.10 20.20
N THR A 235 0.99 -5.26 20.89
CA THR A 235 1.86 -4.16 21.32
C THR A 235 3.30 -4.33 20.86
N ARG A 236 4.06 -3.23 20.82
CA ARG A 236 5.50 -3.25 20.50
C ARG A 236 6.29 -4.09 21.50
N LEU A 237 5.98 -3.95 22.80
CA LEU A 237 6.62 -4.71 23.87
C LEU A 237 6.40 -6.23 23.67
N GLU A 238 5.18 -6.63 23.36
CA GLU A 238 4.85 -8.03 23.09
C GLU A 238 5.59 -8.55 21.86
N VAL A 239 5.80 -7.73 20.83
CA VAL A 239 6.64 -8.08 19.66
C VAL A 239 8.05 -8.40 20.10
N ASP A 240 8.68 -7.53 20.91
CA ASP A 240 10.06 -7.72 21.38
C ASP A 240 10.17 -8.96 22.28
N GLU A 241 9.24 -9.15 23.22
CA GLU A 241 9.20 -10.29 24.12
C GLU A 241 9.02 -11.63 23.36
N VAL A 242 8.09 -11.70 22.41
CA VAL A 242 7.85 -12.90 21.61
C VAL A 242 9.06 -13.21 20.72
N THR A 243 9.65 -12.17 20.09
CA THR A 243 10.86 -12.33 19.27
C THR A 243 12.02 -12.90 20.09
N ALA A 244 12.29 -12.34 21.28
CA ALA A 244 13.34 -12.83 22.18
C ALA A 244 13.08 -14.27 22.61
N ALA A 245 11.84 -14.60 22.96
CA ALA A 245 11.46 -15.94 23.38
C ALA A 245 11.57 -16.99 22.26
N LEU A 246 11.27 -16.64 21.01
CA LEU A 246 11.44 -17.51 19.84
C LEU A 246 12.91 -17.72 19.52
N ASN A 247 13.72 -16.64 19.52
CA ASN A 247 15.17 -16.74 19.31
C ASN A 247 15.86 -17.57 20.40
N GLY A 248 15.43 -17.43 21.67
CA GLY A 248 15.90 -18.27 22.79
C GLY A 248 15.58 -19.76 22.63
N ARG A 249 14.68 -20.13 21.72
CA ARG A 249 14.33 -21.52 21.37
C ARG A 249 14.98 -21.99 20.06
N GLY A 250 15.83 -21.16 19.44
CA GLY A 250 16.57 -21.51 18.24
C GLY A 250 15.90 -21.15 16.92
N TYR A 251 14.73 -20.45 16.92
CA TYR A 251 14.15 -19.91 15.70
C TYR A 251 14.93 -18.68 15.22
N ARG A 252 14.85 -18.41 13.93
CA ARG A 252 15.37 -17.17 13.32
C ARG A 252 14.22 -16.16 13.19
N ALA A 253 13.95 -15.44 14.30
CA ALA A 253 12.86 -14.47 14.38
C ALA A 253 13.39 -13.03 14.42
N GLU A 254 12.74 -12.15 13.68
CA GLU A 254 13.01 -10.70 13.67
C GLU A 254 11.73 -9.92 14.04
N ALA A 255 11.92 -8.82 14.78
CA ALA A 255 10.84 -7.93 15.16
C ALA A 255 10.61 -6.85 14.11
N ILE A 256 9.34 -6.45 13.89
CA ILE A 256 9.02 -5.25 13.12
C ILE A 256 7.86 -4.48 13.75
N HIS A 257 8.11 -3.24 14.17
CA HIS A 257 7.10 -2.37 14.80
C HIS A 257 7.43 -0.89 14.65
N GLY A 258 6.49 -0.01 14.95
CA GLY A 258 6.61 1.44 14.75
C GLY A 258 7.65 2.15 15.63
N GLY A 259 8.29 1.46 16.59
CA GLY A 259 9.41 1.99 17.38
C GLY A 259 10.76 1.89 16.69
N MET A 260 10.86 1.13 15.61
CA MET A 260 12.09 0.94 14.85
C MET A 260 12.34 2.08 13.86
N SER A 261 13.60 2.40 13.61
CA SER A 261 13.98 3.29 12.52
C SER A 261 13.68 2.67 11.16
N GLN A 262 13.53 3.49 10.11
CA GLN A 262 13.26 2.98 8.77
C GLN A 262 14.37 2.06 8.27
N VAL A 263 15.63 2.40 8.52
CA VAL A 263 16.78 1.58 8.14
C VAL A 263 16.72 0.18 8.76
N GLN A 264 16.34 0.10 10.04
CA GLN A 264 16.16 -1.20 10.71
C GLN A 264 15.00 -2.01 10.07
N ARG A 265 13.87 -1.37 9.79
CA ARG A 265 12.72 -2.02 9.14
C ARG A 265 13.08 -2.55 7.76
N ASP A 266 13.77 -1.74 6.94
CA ASP A 266 14.19 -2.13 5.59
C ASP A 266 15.14 -3.34 5.64
N ARG A 267 16.07 -3.36 6.59
CA ARG A 267 16.98 -4.49 6.82
C ARG A 267 16.23 -5.77 7.19
N VAL A 268 15.30 -5.68 8.15
CA VAL A 268 14.48 -6.83 8.60
C VAL A 268 13.64 -7.36 7.43
N MET A 269 13.01 -6.47 6.66
CA MET A 269 12.22 -6.85 5.51
C MET A 269 13.05 -7.52 4.42
N GLN A 270 14.26 -7.04 4.17
CA GLN A 270 15.18 -7.66 3.22
C GLN A 270 15.60 -9.06 3.69
N ALA A 271 15.92 -9.23 4.97
CA ALA A 271 16.28 -10.52 5.55
C ALA A 271 15.12 -11.52 5.47
N PHE A 272 13.89 -11.08 5.73
CA PHE A 272 12.70 -11.93 5.61
C PHE A 272 12.43 -12.33 4.15
N ARG A 273 12.47 -11.40 3.21
CA ARG A 273 12.27 -11.68 1.77
C ARG A 273 13.34 -12.58 1.17
N SER A 274 14.58 -12.49 1.66
CA SER A 274 15.68 -13.36 1.21
C SER A 274 15.70 -14.74 1.88
N GLY A 275 14.81 -15.02 2.84
CA GLY A 275 14.76 -16.26 3.59
C GLY A 275 15.86 -16.43 4.65
N GLN A 276 16.61 -15.34 4.95
CA GLN A 276 17.56 -15.34 6.07
C GLN A 276 16.86 -15.39 7.43
N THR A 277 15.66 -14.81 7.49
CA THR A 277 14.75 -14.82 8.64
C THR A 277 13.54 -15.66 8.30
N GLU A 278 13.16 -16.58 9.18
CA GLU A 278 12.02 -17.49 8.97
C GLU A 278 10.73 -16.92 9.56
N LEU A 279 10.86 -16.21 10.69
CA LEU A 279 9.73 -15.69 11.45
C LEU A 279 9.81 -14.17 11.54
N LEU A 280 8.75 -13.47 11.14
CA LEU A 280 8.61 -12.06 11.33
C LEU A 280 7.52 -11.79 12.38
N VAL A 281 7.91 -11.19 13.50
CA VAL A 281 6.99 -10.83 14.59
C VAL A 281 6.65 -9.34 14.45
N ALA A 282 5.37 -9.01 14.32
CA ALA A 282 4.94 -7.66 13.94
C ALA A 282 3.73 -7.17 14.74
N THR A 283 3.58 -5.85 14.84
CA THR A 283 2.26 -5.26 15.15
C THR A 283 1.43 -5.14 13.87
N ASP A 284 0.09 -5.21 13.95
CA ASP A 284 -0.80 -5.09 12.80
C ASP A 284 -0.49 -3.88 11.91
N VAL A 285 -0.21 -2.72 12.53
CA VAL A 285 0.10 -1.49 11.80
C VAL A 285 1.43 -1.59 11.05
N ALA A 286 2.44 -2.26 11.64
CA ALA A 286 3.76 -2.39 11.02
C ALA A 286 3.78 -3.44 9.91
N ALA A 287 2.87 -4.39 9.94
CA ALA A 287 2.78 -5.47 8.97
C ALA A 287 1.88 -5.15 7.75
N ARG A 288 1.16 -4.02 7.80
CA ARG A 288 0.39 -3.55 6.63
C ARG A 288 1.34 -3.20 5.49
N GLY A 289 1.10 -3.80 4.32
CA GLY A 289 1.95 -3.65 3.13
C GLY A 289 3.12 -4.64 3.03
N LEU A 290 3.12 -5.70 3.87
CA LEU A 290 4.07 -6.82 3.78
C LEU A 290 3.71 -7.77 2.64
#